data_d2f073ef9684798def52a7f8f8489dd8
#
_entry.id   d2f073ef9684798def52a7f8f8489dd8
#
_cell.length_a   1.000
_cell.length_b   1.000
_cell.length_c   1.000
_cell.angle_alpha   90.00
_cell.angle_beta   90.00
_cell.angle_gamma   90.00
#
_symmetry.space_group_name_H-M   'P 1'
#
loop_
_entity.id
_entity.type
_entity.pdbx_description
1 polymer ?
#
loop_
_entity_poly.entity_id
_entity_poly.type
_entity_poly.pdbx_seq_one_letter_code
_entity_poly.pdbx_strand_id
1 'polypeptide(L)'
;MDMDRRQFISATVTGATISLGGAKSKKKAHKRQRAIPLLAQPYVTVYESPDPPNVYAYSPGIARAPSGRLIATMDQGGAGVEKLPGIKRTDGKIWMGKIYTSDDRGQTWTHRSDMPMEHARPFVAGSALYVLGQQDDLGIMRSDDWGDTWSDPVWLTQGQRWHQAPCNVHYTRGRVYLVMERVTQPNFPSWPVAVIAPVVLSAKEGDDLHQRGSWTFSKEFTFNQAIEQLGKPHQIGAPFYSVGSLTPDNPRDKRSMSPIGWLETNIVQFTDPDHVWYDATGHTFHLWMRAHTGTTNLAAIAKAIEADDGSISVTVERAPSGEPVLYVPCPGGQMKFHILQDAETKLFWLLSSQATDSMTRPDRLPLNRYNLPNNERHRLVLHFSKNCVDWCFAGRVADTGDPKQGRHYASMVIDGDDLHVLSRSGDARAKNAHDGNLITFHTVKDFRNLVY
;
A
#
# COMPACT_ATOMS: atom_id res chain seq x y z
N MET A 1 38.74 -48.17 -12.48
CA MET A 1 38.19 -48.33 -13.85
C MET A 1 37.86 -46.93 -14.37
N ASP A 2 38.87 -46.36 -15.02
CA ASP A 2 38.78 -45.10 -15.72
C ASP A 2 38.02 -45.24 -17.03
N MET A 3 37.12 -44.34 -17.32
CA MET A 3 36.63 -44.12 -18.68
C MET A 3 36.75 -42.66 -19.07
N ASP A 4 37.75 -42.48 -19.93
CA ASP A 4 38.09 -41.22 -20.62
C ASP A 4 37.01 -40.84 -21.66
N ARG A 5 36.58 -39.59 -21.65
CA ARG A 5 35.65 -39.00 -22.62
C ARG A 5 36.32 -37.84 -23.33
N ARG A 6 37.09 -38.13 -24.36
CA ARG A 6 37.49 -37.15 -25.41
C ARG A 6 37.46 -37.83 -26.75
N GLN A 7 36.42 -37.62 -27.53
CA GLN A 7 36.52 -37.71 -29.00
C GLN A 7 35.89 -36.45 -29.59
N PHE A 8 36.77 -35.60 -30.08
CA PHE A 8 36.43 -34.51 -31.00
C PHE A 8 36.33 -35.08 -32.41
N ILE A 9 35.19 -34.88 -33.07
CA ILE A 9 35.02 -35.15 -34.49
C ILE A 9 35.32 -33.85 -35.25
N SER A 10 36.41 -33.84 -36.00
CA SER A 10 36.73 -32.84 -37.00
C SER A 10 35.92 -33.11 -38.26
N ALA A 11 35.06 -32.22 -38.68
CA ALA A 11 34.38 -32.27 -39.98
C ALA A 11 34.96 -31.18 -40.92
N THR A 12 35.55 -31.64 -41.99
CA THR A 12 36.11 -30.84 -43.09
C THR A 12 34.97 -30.18 -43.89
N VAL A 13 34.99 -28.88 -44.02
CA VAL A 13 34.04 -28.10 -44.84
C VAL A 13 34.53 -28.06 -46.27
N THR A 14 33.83 -28.72 -47.16
CA THR A 14 34.00 -28.55 -48.62
C THR A 14 33.10 -27.41 -49.08
N GLY A 15 33.67 -26.38 -49.69
CA GLY A 15 32.95 -25.22 -50.17
C GLY A 15 32.02 -25.53 -51.34
N ALA A 16 30.78 -25.11 -51.20
CA ALA A 16 29.84 -25.00 -52.31
C ALA A 16 29.32 -23.54 -52.36
N THR A 17 29.63 -22.87 -53.46
CA THR A 17 29.15 -21.54 -53.79
C THR A 17 27.70 -21.60 -54.14
N ILE A 18 26.80 -21.07 -53.27
CA ILE A 18 25.39 -20.91 -53.59
C ILE A 18 25.10 -19.45 -53.92
N SER A 19 24.61 -19.20 -55.14
CA SER A 19 24.18 -17.90 -55.62
C SER A 19 23.01 -17.38 -54.76
N LEU A 20 23.10 -16.18 -54.22
CA LEU A 20 22.06 -15.46 -53.50
C LEU A 20 20.97 -14.98 -54.47
N GLY A 21 19.96 -15.79 -54.67
CA GLY A 21 18.67 -15.33 -55.17
C GLY A 21 17.91 -14.54 -54.11
N GLY A 22 17.69 -13.25 -54.35
CA GLY A 22 17.02 -12.35 -53.42
C GLY A 22 15.58 -12.76 -53.14
N ALA A 23 15.35 -13.52 -52.06
CA ALA A 23 14.00 -13.71 -51.54
C ALA A 23 13.60 -12.48 -50.72
N LYS A 24 12.73 -11.65 -51.28
CA LYS A 24 12.03 -10.58 -50.53
C LYS A 24 11.31 -11.21 -49.36
N SER A 25 11.91 -11.14 -48.16
CA SER A 25 11.24 -11.49 -46.93
C SER A 25 9.98 -10.61 -46.74
N LYS A 26 8.83 -11.19 -46.99
CA LYS A 26 7.57 -10.58 -46.56
C LYS A 26 7.58 -10.51 -45.04
N LYS A 27 7.95 -9.36 -44.45
CA LYS A 27 7.73 -9.08 -43.04
C LYS A 27 6.24 -9.36 -42.75
N LYS A 28 5.95 -10.51 -42.14
CA LYS A 28 4.64 -10.74 -41.51
C LYS A 28 4.43 -9.61 -40.53
N ALA A 29 3.48 -8.72 -40.84
CA ALA A 29 3.01 -7.75 -39.88
C ALA A 29 2.51 -8.54 -38.67
N HIS A 30 3.27 -8.53 -37.58
CA HIS A 30 2.74 -8.99 -36.31
C HIS A 30 1.46 -8.19 -36.06
N LYS A 31 0.30 -8.86 -36.08
CA LYS A 31 -0.94 -8.28 -35.58
C LYS A 31 -0.60 -7.67 -34.23
N ARG A 32 -0.66 -6.32 -34.12
CA ARG A 32 -0.51 -5.65 -32.83
C ARG A 32 -1.48 -6.34 -31.88
N GLN A 33 -0.95 -7.06 -30.91
CA GLN A 33 -1.74 -7.65 -29.85
C GLN A 33 -2.55 -6.50 -29.23
N ARG A 34 -3.88 -6.61 -29.23
CA ARG A 34 -4.73 -5.57 -28.66
C ARG A 34 -4.29 -5.38 -27.21
N ALA A 35 -3.84 -4.19 -26.86
CA ALA A 35 -3.51 -3.87 -25.49
C ALA A 35 -4.75 -4.13 -24.61
N ILE A 36 -4.58 -4.85 -23.51
CA ILE A 36 -5.66 -5.06 -22.53
C ILE A 36 -6.13 -3.68 -22.08
N PRO A 37 -7.42 -3.33 -22.20
CA PRO A 37 -7.94 -2.04 -21.76
C PRO A 37 -7.65 -1.81 -20.27
N LEU A 38 -7.49 -0.56 -19.86
CA LEU A 38 -7.45 -0.18 -18.47
C LEU A 38 -8.87 -0.22 -17.89
N LEU A 39 -9.00 -0.68 -16.64
CA LEU A 39 -10.30 -0.83 -15.98
C LEU A 39 -10.96 0.51 -15.65
N ALA A 40 -10.15 1.57 -15.47
CA ALA A 40 -10.63 2.88 -15.04
C ALA A 40 -9.90 4.02 -15.75
N GLN A 41 -10.38 4.35 -16.95
CA GLN A 41 -10.02 5.55 -17.68
C GLN A 41 -11.27 6.17 -18.32
N PRO A 42 -11.42 7.52 -18.30
CA PRO A 42 -10.54 8.53 -17.74
C PRO A 42 -10.61 8.61 -16.20
N TYR A 43 -9.69 9.37 -15.59
CA TYR A 43 -9.74 9.70 -14.16
C TYR A 43 -10.28 11.11 -13.93
N VAL A 44 -10.72 11.38 -12.69
CA VAL A 44 -11.06 12.72 -12.20
C VAL A 44 -9.93 13.23 -11.29
N THR A 45 -9.54 14.48 -11.45
CA THR A 45 -8.57 15.13 -10.56
C THR A 45 -9.28 15.63 -9.30
N VAL A 46 -8.87 15.10 -8.14
CA VAL A 46 -9.37 15.54 -6.81
C VAL A 46 -8.55 16.73 -6.32
N TYR A 47 -7.23 16.62 -6.49
CA TYR A 47 -6.28 17.67 -6.13
C TYR A 47 -5.19 17.76 -7.20
N GLU A 48 -4.83 19.01 -7.50
CA GLU A 48 -3.70 19.36 -8.34
C GLU A 48 -2.81 20.36 -7.60
N SER A 49 -1.51 20.09 -7.59
CA SER A 49 -0.53 20.98 -6.97
C SER A 49 -0.44 22.31 -7.71
N PRO A 50 -0.49 23.44 -6.99
CA PRO A 50 -0.28 24.78 -7.59
C PRO A 50 1.18 25.03 -8.01
N ASP A 51 2.13 24.23 -7.48
CA ASP A 51 3.57 24.32 -7.77
C ASP A 51 4.18 22.92 -7.83
N PRO A 52 3.96 22.15 -8.91
CA PRO A 52 4.35 20.74 -9.01
C PRO A 52 5.80 20.41 -8.67
N PRO A 53 6.82 21.25 -8.97
CA PRO A 53 8.20 20.99 -8.58
C PRO A 53 8.47 21.08 -7.07
N ASN A 54 7.67 21.82 -6.32
CA ASN A 54 7.93 22.17 -4.92
C ASN A 54 6.83 21.75 -3.94
N VAL A 55 5.61 21.49 -4.43
CA VAL A 55 4.46 21.01 -3.64
C VAL A 55 4.02 19.68 -4.19
N TYR A 56 3.98 18.67 -3.34
CA TYR A 56 3.64 17.30 -3.71
C TYR A 56 2.33 16.88 -3.08
N ALA A 57 1.64 15.92 -3.71
CA ALA A 57 0.41 15.31 -3.22
C ALA A 57 0.72 13.90 -2.70
N TYR A 58 0.31 13.61 -1.46
CA TYR A 58 0.62 12.34 -0.79
C TYR A 58 -0.61 11.66 -0.18
N SER A 59 -0.47 10.38 0.08
CA SER A 59 -1.22 9.54 1.01
C SER A 59 -2.76 9.67 0.98
N PRO A 60 -3.42 9.45 -0.17
CA PRO A 60 -4.87 9.55 -0.22
C PRO A 60 -5.57 8.45 0.59
N GLY A 61 -6.58 8.85 1.37
CA GLY A 61 -7.55 7.98 2.01
C GLY A 61 -8.95 8.21 1.42
N ILE A 62 -9.81 7.20 1.40
CA ILE A 62 -11.20 7.30 0.93
C ILE A 62 -12.13 6.58 1.88
N ALA A 63 -13.31 7.17 2.13
CA ALA A 63 -14.44 6.55 2.79
C ALA A 63 -15.73 6.90 2.05
N ARG A 64 -16.80 6.15 2.35
CA ARG A 64 -18.15 6.38 1.85
C ARG A 64 -19.12 6.52 3.02
N ALA A 65 -19.81 7.64 3.07
CA ALA A 65 -20.90 7.86 4.01
C ALA A 65 -22.14 6.99 3.66
N PRO A 66 -23.04 6.73 4.61
CA PRO A 66 -24.28 6.00 4.35
C PRO A 66 -25.15 6.63 3.26
N SER A 67 -25.10 7.97 3.10
CA SER A 67 -25.78 8.71 2.03
C SER A 67 -25.24 8.44 0.63
N GLY A 68 -24.08 7.81 0.51
CA GLY A 68 -23.34 7.64 -0.76
C GLY A 68 -22.30 8.74 -1.02
N ARG A 69 -22.24 9.79 -0.20
CA ARG A 69 -21.19 10.81 -0.28
C ARG A 69 -19.82 10.16 -0.11
N LEU A 70 -18.88 10.52 -0.97
CA LEU A 70 -17.49 10.11 -0.86
C LEU A 70 -16.68 11.16 -0.11
N ILE A 71 -15.78 10.69 0.73
CA ILE A 71 -14.85 11.51 1.50
C ILE A 71 -13.43 11.13 1.11
N ALA A 72 -12.63 12.12 0.73
CA ALA A 72 -11.22 11.95 0.39
C ALA A 72 -10.35 12.75 1.34
N THR A 73 -9.28 12.13 1.81
CA THR A 73 -8.20 12.81 2.53
C THR A 73 -6.91 12.74 1.71
N MET A 74 -6.03 13.69 1.91
CA MET A 74 -4.68 13.68 1.37
C MET A 74 -3.80 14.62 2.18
N ASP A 75 -2.49 14.54 1.99
CA ASP A 75 -1.54 15.49 2.56
C ASP A 75 -0.60 16.05 1.50
N GLN A 76 -0.10 17.24 1.78
CA GLN A 76 0.84 17.97 0.94
C GLN A 76 2.22 17.92 1.57
N GLY A 77 3.25 17.83 0.76
CA GLY A 77 4.64 17.90 1.19
C GLY A 77 5.49 18.67 0.19
N GLY A 78 6.77 18.78 0.51
CA GLY A 78 7.71 19.56 -0.29
C GLY A 78 7.93 20.98 0.26
N ALA A 79 9.05 21.59 -0.11
CA ALA A 79 9.48 22.90 0.43
C ALA A 79 8.52 24.06 0.09
N GLY A 80 7.66 23.90 -0.91
CA GLY A 80 6.70 24.93 -1.32
C GLY A 80 5.48 25.03 -0.40
N VAL A 81 5.20 24.03 0.44
CA VAL A 81 3.99 23.99 1.29
C VAL A 81 3.97 25.14 2.31
N GLU A 82 5.12 25.59 2.79
CA GLU A 82 5.20 26.73 3.72
C GLU A 82 4.60 28.01 3.16
N LYS A 83 4.56 28.18 1.84
CA LYS A 83 4.04 29.36 1.15
C LYS A 83 2.54 29.27 0.89
N LEU A 84 1.93 28.09 1.10
CA LEU A 84 0.50 27.90 0.85
C LEU A 84 -0.33 28.38 2.05
N PRO A 85 -1.56 28.87 1.81
CA PRO A 85 -2.52 29.11 2.87
C PRO A 85 -2.98 27.79 3.51
N GLY A 86 -3.48 27.86 4.73
CA GLY A 86 -4.07 26.74 5.45
C GLY A 86 -3.42 26.45 6.80
N ILE A 87 -3.91 25.42 7.49
CA ILE A 87 -3.41 25.01 8.80
C ILE A 87 -2.03 24.35 8.62
N LYS A 88 -1.04 24.92 9.30
CA LYS A 88 0.34 24.42 9.31
C LYS A 88 0.61 23.64 10.58
N ARG A 89 1.53 22.69 10.49
CA ARG A 89 2.03 21.95 11.64
C ARG A 89 2.86 22.87 12.53
N THR A 90 2.75 22.64 13.84
CA THR A 90 3.47 23.42 14.86
C THR A 90 4.88 22.88 15.15
N ASP A 91 5.21 21.68 14.64
CA ASP A 91 6.47 20.99 14.87
C ASP A 91 7.59 21.38 13.88
N GLY A 92 7.35 22.40 13.07
CA GLY A 92 8.28 22.88 12.03
C GLY A 92 8.32 22.02 10.76
N LYS A 93 7.54 20.93 10.68
CA LYS A 93 7.39 20.14 9.45
C LYS A 93 6.41 20.81 8.50
N ILE A 94 6.55 20.53 7.21
CA ILE A 94 5.84 21.21 6.11
C ILE A 94 4.69 20.39 5.50
N TRP A 95 4.21 19.37 6.24
CA TRP A 95 3.08 18.56 5.81
C TRP A 95 1.76 19.19 6.23
N MET A 96 0.80 19.20 5.33
CA MET A 96 -0.51 19.78 5.54
C MET A 96 -1.57 18.87 4.93
N GLY A 97 -2.52 18.43 5.75
CA GLY A 97 -3.61 17.57 5.30
C GLY A 97 -4.80 18.35 4.78
N LYS A 98 -5.56 17.73 3.89
CA LYS A 98 -6.79 18.27 3.29
C LYS A 98 -7.89 17.22 3.23
N ILE A 99 -9.13 17.69 3.34
CA ILE A 99 -10.35 16.88 3.27
C ILE A 99 -11.21 17.39 2.12
N TYR A 100 -11.70 16.48 1.28
CA TYR A 100 -12.60 16.75 0.17
C TYR A 100 -13.83 15.85 0.27
N THR A 101 -14.97 16.32 -0.28
CA THR A 101 -16.18 15.51 -0.45
C THR A 101 -16.68 15.55 -1.89
N SER A 102 -17.39 14.48 -2.27
CA SER A 102 -18.11 14.38 -3.53
C SER A 102 -19.51 13.82 -3.29
N ASP A 103 -20.53 14.48 -3.84
CA ASP A 103 -21.94 14.10 -3.76
C ASP A 103 -22.45 13.45 -5.07
N ASP A 104 -21.60 13.36 -6.08
CA ASP A 104 -21.92 12.92 -7.44
C ASP A 104 -21.11 11.70 -7.89
N ARG A 105 -20.76 10.81 -6.92
CA ARG A 105 -19.97 9.59 -7.15
C ARG A 105 -18.59 9.88 -7.73
N GLY A 106 -17.94 10.98 -7.29
CA GLY A 106 -16.57 11.33 -7.64
C GLY A 106 -16.40 12.11 -8.93
N GLN A 107 -17.47 12.61 -9.54
CA GLN A 107 -17.38 13.44 -10.76
C GLN A 107 -16.85 14.85 -10.43
N THR A 108 -17.26 15.39 -9.26
CA THR A 108 -16.75 16.66 -8.75
C THR A 108 -16.36 16.54 -7.29
N TRP A 109 -15.38 17.35 -6.85
CA TRP A 109 -14.86 17.32 -5.50
C TRP A 109 -14.79 18.71 -4.91
N THR A 110 -15.27 18.87 -3.68
CA THR A 110 -15.26 20.13 -2.93
C THR A 110 -14.29 20.03 -1.76
N HIS A 111 -13.33 20.95 -1.65
CA HIS A 111 -12.48 21.10 -0.47
C HIS A 111 -13.32 21.55 0.72
N ARG A 112 -13.24 20.86 1.84
CA ARG A 112 -14.04 21.11 3.04
C ARG A 112 -13.22 21.66 4.20
N SER A 113 -12.03 21.11 4.42
CA SER A 113 -11.20 21.49 5.56
C SER A 113 -9.73 21.20 5.29
N ASP A 114 -8.89 21.99 5.93
CA ASP A 114 -7.48 21.64 6.17
C ASP A 114 -7.36 20.96 7.55
N MET A 115 -6.32 20.14 7.73
CA MET A 115 -6.05 19.47 8.99
C MET A 115 -4.54 19.47 9.29
N PRO A 116 -4.14 19.56 10.57
CA PRO A 116 -2.72 19.57 10.97
C PRO A 116 -2.12 18.15 11.04
N MET A 117 -2.61 17.23 10.24
CA MET A 117 -2.23 15.82 10.25
C MET A 117 -1.82 15.37 8.86
N GLU A 118 -0.87 14.44 8.81
CA GLU A 118 -0.49 13.70 7.62
C GLU A 118 -1.03 12.27 7.66
N HIS A 119 -1.07 11.61 6.50
CA HIS A 119 -1.46 10.21 6.33
C HIS A 119 -2.83 9.88 6.93
N ALA A 120 -3.73 10.83 6.90
CA ALA A 120 -5.02 10.75 7.58
C ALA A 120 -5.98 9.80 6.86
N ARG A 121 -6.63 8.94 7.65
CA ARG A 121 -7.57 7.91 7.19
C ARG A 121 -9.00 8.30 7.55
N PRO A 122 -9.90 8.50 6.57
CA PRO A 122 -11.31 8.71 6.84
C PRO A 122 -12.02 7.38 7.10
N PHE A 123 -12.98 7.37 8.05
CA PHE A 123 -13.83 6.21 8.32
C PHE A 123 -15.12 6.62 9.02
N VAL A 124 -16.15 5.78 8.90
CA VAL A 124 -17.45 5.97 9.55
C VAL A 124 -17.51 5.11 10.80
N ALA A 125 -18.02 5.65 11.92
CA ALA A 125 -18.36 4.86 13.09
C ALA A 125 -19.65 5.40 13.70
N GLY A 126 -20.64 4.52 13.92
CA GLY A 126 -21.96 4.92 14.37
C GLY A 126 -22.61 5.92 13.42
N SER A 127 -23.00 7.09 13.95
CA SER A 127 -23.63 8.17 13.18
C SER A 127 -22.66 9.29 12.76
N ALA A 128 -21.36 9.11 12.93
CA ALA A 128 -20.36 10.14 12.66
C ALA A 128 -19.27 9.67 11.69
N LEU A 129 -18.65 10.64 11.06
CA LEU A 129 -17.48 10.47 10.22
C LEU A 129 -16.24 10.96 10.98
N TYR A 130 -15.18 10.17 10.91
CA TYR A 130 -13.92 10.47 11.58
C TYR A 130 -12.77 10.51 10.58
N VAL A 131 -11.74 11.28 10.91
CA VAL A 131 -10.44 11.27 10.24
C VAL A 131 -9.36 11.06 11.30
N LEU A 132 -8.62 9.97 11.23
CA LEU A 132 -7.49 9.63 12.10
C LEU A 132 -6.18 9.77 11.33
N GLY A 133 -5.29 10.59 11.83
CA GLY A 133 -3.96 10.85 11.24
C GLY A 133 -2.90 11.06 12.30
N GLN A 134 -1.74 11.57 11.88
CA GLN A 134 -0.63 11.82 12.80
C GLN A 134 0.04 13.18 12.54
N GLN A 135 0.54 13.75 13.63
CA GLN A 135 1.53 14.83 13.64
C GLN A 135 2.57 14.52 14.73
N ASP A 136 3.42 13.53 14.51
CA ASP A 136 4.08 12.70 15.51
C ASP A 136 3.04 11.92 16.33
N ASP A 137 2.28 12.55 17.21
CA ASP A 137 1.17 11.94 17.94
C ASP A 137 -0.05 11.66 17.04
N LEU A 138 -0.91 10.70 17.47
CA LEU A 138 -2.17 10.40 16.80
C LEU A 138 -3.20 11.49 17.09
N GLY A 139 -3.78 12.05 16.05
CA GLY A 139 -4.88 12.99 16.11
C GLY A 139 -6.13 12.47 15.41
N ILE A 140 -7.29 12.82 15.94
CA ILE A 140 -8.58 12.48 15.37
C ILE A 140 -9.46 13.72 15.27
N MET A 141 -10.17 13.85 14.15
CA MET A 141 -11.22 14.86 13.92
C MET A 141 -12.54 14.15 13.66
N ARG A 142 -13.66 14.81 13.98
CA ARG A 142 -15.02 14.31 13.83
C ARG A 142 -15.87 15.27 13.02
N SER A 143 -16.77 14.71 12.23
CA SER A 143 -17.85 15.40 11.54
C SER A 143 -19.18 14.71 11.85
N ASP A 144 -20.17 15.48 12.25
CA ASP A 144 -21.54 15.04 12.52
C ASP A 144 -22.49 15.32 11.33
N ASP A 145 -21.99 15.96 10.28
CA ASP A 145 -22.73 16.35 9.07
C ASP A 145 -22.14 15.73 7.79
N TRP A 146 -21.49 14.57 7.95
CA TRP A 146 -20.91 13.79 6.86
C TRP A 146 -19.85 14.51 6.04
N GLY A 147 -19.07 15.38 6.71
CA GLY A 147 -17.86 15.99 6.15
C GLY A 147 -18.05 17.43 5.66
N ASP A 148 -19.22 18.07 5.91
CA ASP A 148 -19.38 19.49 5.60
C ASP A 148 -18.60 20.36 6.59
N THR A 149 -18.63 20.03 7.88
CA THR A 149 -17.85 20.69 8.94
C THR A 149 -17.08 19.69 9.80
N TRP A 150 -16.01 20.13 10.43
CA TRP A 150 -15.10 19.30 11.19
C TRP A 150 -14.76 19.93 12.54
N SER A 151 -14.63 19.10 13.56
CA SER A 151 -14.11 19.51 14.86
C SER A 151 -12.65 19.90 14.78
N ASP A 152 -12.16 20.61 15.80
CA ASP A 152 -10.73 20.68 16.06
C ASP A 152 -10.15 19.29 16.32
N PRO A 153 -8.86 19.05 16.02
CA PRO A 153 -8.22 17.77 16.28
C PRO A 153 -8.08 17.51 17.78
N VAL A 154 -8.42 16.28 18.18
CA VAL A 154 -8.14 15.75 19.52
C VAL A 154 -6.95 14.80 19.42
N TRP A 155 -5.94 14.99 20.26
CA TRP A 155 -4.73 14.16 20.27
C TRP A 155 -4.96 12.95 21.21
N LEU A 156 -4.97 11.76 20.62
CA LEU A 156 -5.19 10.49 21.33
C LEU A 156 -3.93 10.02 22.07
N THR A 157 -2.76 10.50 21.68
CA THR A 157 -1.46 10.17 22.30
C THR A 157 -0.67 11.43 22.60
N GLN A 158 0.37 11.32 23.42
CA GLN A 158 1.24 12.44 23.79
C GLN A 158 2.70 12.01 23.85
N GLY A 159 3.56 12.76 23.16
CA GLY A 159 5.00 12.54 23.13
C GLY A 159 5.41 11.24 22.44
N GLN A 160 4.60 10.78 21.51
CA GLN A 160 4.85 9.56 20.74
C GLN A 160 5.14 9.90 19.28
N ARG A 161 5.67 8.93 18.54
CA ARG A 161 5.87 9.04 17.11
C ARG A 161 5.14 7.92 16.39
N TRP A 162 4.24 8.29 15.50
CA TRP A 162 3.43 7.37 14.70
C TRP A 162 3.70 7.57 13.21
N HIS A 163 3.42 6.53 12.45
CA HIS A 163 3.54 6.52 11.01
C HIS A 163 2.51 5.55 10.43
N GLN A 164 1.76 5.97 9.43
CA GLN A 164 0.91 5.08 8.63
C GLN A 164 0.38 5.82 7.41
N ALA A 165 0.48 5.26 6.22
CA ALA A 165 -0.35 5.68 5.09
C ALA A 165 -1.76 5.10 5.24
N PRO A 166 -2.84 5.74 4.71
CA PRO A 166 -4.19 5.22 4.81
C PRO A 166 -4.31 3.81 4.22
N CYS A 167 -4.58 2.83 5.09
CA CYS A 167 -4.92 1.46 4.73
C CYS A 167 -6.37 1.18 5.08
N ASN A 168 -6.81 -0.08 5.07
CA ASN A 168 -8.20 -0.41 5.30
C ASN A 168 -8.66 -0.17 6.75
N VAL A 169 -9.98 -0.16 6.90
CA VAL A 169 -10.70 -0.21 8.18
C VAL A 169 -11.57 -1.46 8.16
N HIS A 170 -11.62 -2.20 9.25
CA HIS A 170 -12.39 -3.43 9.37
C HIS A 170 -13.48 -3.27 10.42
N TYR A 171 -14.67 -3.78 10.12
CA TYR A 171 -15.85 -3.69 11.00
C TYR A 171 -16.34 -5.10 11.31
N THR A 172 -16.44 -5.40 12.58
CA THR A 172 -17.00 -6.66 13.05
C THR A 172 -17.49 -6.52 14.50
N ARG A 173 -18.51 -7.27 14.90
CA ARG A 173 -19.04 -7.31 16.28
C ARG A 173 -19.39 -5.92 16.86
N GLY A 174 -19.88 -4.99 16.02
CA GLY A 174 -20.22 -3.61 16.44
C GLY A 174 -18.99 -2.77 16.84
N ARG A 175 -17.82 -3.13 16.32
CA ARG A 175 -16.55 -2.43 16.56
C ARG A 175 -15.86 -2.09 15.26
N VAL A 176 -15.12 -1.01 15.29
CA VAL A 176 -14.17 -0.62 14.27
C VAL A 176 -12.76 -1.07 14.67
N TYR A 177 -12.03 -1.62 13.72
CA TYR A 177 -10.63 -2.01 13.85
C TYR A 177 -9.81 -1.35 12.73
N LEU A 178 -8.71 -0.76 13.09
CA LEU A 178 -7.73 -0.22 12.15
C LEU A 178 -6.33 -0.32 12.75
N VAL A 179 -5.31 -0.17 11.92
CA VAL A 179 -3.93 -0.24 12.39
C VAL A 179 -3.25 1.10 12.19
N MET A 180 -2.56 1.56 13.21
CA MET A 180 -1.58 2.65 13.13
C MET A 180 -0.21 2.10 13.55
N GLU A 181 0.86 2.71 13.10
CA GLU A 181 2.21 2.20 13.28
C GLU A 181 2.99 3.08 14.25
N ARG A 182 3.35 2.49 15.39
CA ARG A 182 4.17 3.14 16.41
C ARG A 182 5.66 3.04 16.04
N VAL A 183 6.35 4.16 15.92
CA VAL A 183 7.81 4.21 15.79
C VAL A 183 8.41 4.09 17.19
N THR A 184 8.84 2.89 17.56
CA THR A 184 9.26 2.58 18.94
C THR A 184 10.61 3.19 19.32
N GLN A 185 11.41 3.61 18.33
CA GLN A 185 12.69 4.30 18.51
C GLN A 185 12.65 5.61 17.70
N PRO A 186 12.17 6.73 18.28
CA PRO A 186 12.01 7.99 17.54
C PRO A 186 13.30 8.55 16.93
N ASN A 187 14.45 8.28 17.58
CA ASN A 187 15.77 8.72 17.12
C ASN A 187 16.50 7.66 16.27
N PHE A 188 15.77 6.70 15.70
CA PHE A 188 16.36 5.71 14.81
C PHE A 188 17.05 6.41 13.63
N PRO A 189 18.36 6.18 13.39
CA PRO A 189 19.15 7.04 12.50
C PRO A 189 18.92 6.78 11.01
N SER A 190 17.95 5.95 10.65
CA SER A 190 17.59 5.60 9.27
C SER A 190 16.07 5.51 9.10
N TRP A 191 15.59 5.02 7.97
CA TRP A 191 14.18 4.73 7.77
C TRP A 191 13.70 3.66 8.77
N PRO A 192 12.71 3.95 9.64
CA PRO A 192 12.45 3.19 10.87
C PRO A 192 11.72 1.85 10.68
N VAL A 193 11.68 1.26 9.51
CA VAL A 193 10.86 0.08 9.18
C VAL A 193 11.13 -1.15 10.05
N ALA A 194 12.34 -1.27 10.60
CA ALA A 194 12.72 -2.36 11.51
C ALA A 194 12.17 -2.18 12.93
N VAL A 195 11.90 -0.94 13.33
CA VAL A 195 11.44 -0.54 14.66
C VAL A 195 10.02 0.03 14.66
N ILE A 196 9.30 -0.12 13.57
CA ILE A 196 7.87 0.13 13.48
C ILE A 196 7.12 -1.06 14.07
N ALA A 197 6.19 -0.77 14.98
CA ALA A 197 5.23 -1.72 15.51
C ALA A 197 3.83 -1.41 14.97
N PRO A 198 3.19 -2.33 14.21
CA PRO A 198 1.76 -2.22 13.94
C PRO A 198 0.99 -2.34 15.24
N VAL A 199 0.17 -1.34 15.54
CA VAL A 199 -0.71 -1.29 16.71
C VAL A 199 -2.14 -1.33 16.21
N VAL A 200 -2.86 -2.39 16.55
CA VAL A 200 -4.29 -2.49 16.28
C VAL A 200 -5.04 -1.59 17.24
N LEU A 201 -5.81 -0.67 16.69
CA LEU A 201 -6.73 0.17 17.41
C LEU A 201 -8.14 -0.40 17.25
N SER A 202 -8.89 -0.54 18.34
CA SER A 202 -10.26 -1.00 18.33
C SER A 202 -11.12 -0.11 19.21
N ALA A 203 -12.34 0.21 18.73
CA ALA A 203 -13.35 0.96 19.49
C ALA A 203 -14.76 0.44 19.13
N LYS A 204 -15.74 0.61 20.04
CA LYS A 204 -17.14 0.37 19.71
C LYS A 204 -17.65 1.45 18.76
N GLU A 205 -18.40 1.08 17.74
CA GLU A 205 -18.91 2.02 16.73
C GLU A 205 -19.82 3.11 17.32
N GLY A 206 -20.50 2.83 18.44
CA GLY A 206 -21.40 3.77 19.12
C GLY A 206 -20.73 4.69 20.16
N ASP A 207 -19.44 4.51 20.43
CA ASP A 207 -18.72 5.33 21.41
C ASP A 207 -18.28 6.68 20.78
N ASP A 208 -18.01 7.67 21.63
CA ASP A 208 -17.34 8.90 21.17
C ASP A 208 -15.84 8.63 20.95
N LEU A 209 -15.46 8.51 19.70
CA LEU A 209 -14.09 8.18 19.32
C LEU A 209 -13.10 9.34 19.47
N HIS A 210 -13.56 10.55 19.82
CA HIS A 210 -12.68 11.63 20.29
C HIS A 210 -12.04 11.32 21.65
N GLN A 211 -12.63 10.40 22.41
CA GLN A 211 -12.11 10.07 23.73
C GLN A 211 -11.03 8.98 23.63
N ARG A 212 -9.83 9.24 24.18
CA ARG A 212 -8.77 8.22 24.22
C ARG A 212 -9.25 6.93 24.91
N GLY A 213 -10.12 7.05 25.91
CA GLY A 213 -10.69 5.93 26.68
C GLY A 213 -11.62 5.01 25.86
N SER A 214 -12.16 5.47 24.73
CA SER A 214 -12.97 4.66 23.81
C SER A 214 -12.14 3.65 23.02
N TRP A 215 -10.82 3.84 22.98
CA TRP A 215 -9.90 3.05 22.18
C TRP A 215 -9.10 2.04 22.98
N THR A 216 -9.12 0.79 22.56
CA THR A 216 -8.13 -0.21 22.94
C THR A 216 -6.98 -0.17 21.93
N PHE A 217 -5.75 -0.14 22.42
CA PHE A 217 -4.53 -0.22 21.61
C PHE A 217 -3.85 -1.55 21.90
N SER A 218 -3.47 -2.30 20.87
CA SER A 218 -2.72 -3.53 21.05
C SER A 218 -1.32 -3.25 21.64
N LYS A 219 -0.69 -4.31 22.15
CA LYS A 219 0.74 -4.27 22.46
C LYS A 219 1.56 -4.05 21.19
N GLU A 220 2.68 -3.36 21.35
CA GLU A 220 3.68 -3.15 20.29
C GLU A 220 4.40 -4.46 19.95
N PHE A 221 4.59 -4.71 18.67
CA PHE A 221 5.35 -5.86 18.16
C PHE A 221 6.11 -5.43 16.89
N THR A 222 7.41 -5.14 17.04
CA THR A 222 8.25 -4.63 15.94
C THR A 222 8.74 -5.75 15.03
N PHE A 223 9.20 -5.37 13.82
CA PHE A 223 9.86 -6.31 12.93
C PHE A 223 11.11 -6.93 13.55
N ASN A 224 11.89 -6.17 14.30
CA ASN A 224 13.06 -6.70 15.03
C ASN A 224 12.65 -7.82 15.99
N GLN A 225 11.59 -7.63 16.77
CA GLN A 225 11.08 -8.66 17.68
C GLN A 225 10.60 -9.92 16.93
N ALA A 226 9.96 -9.75 15.75
CA ALA A 226 9.59 -10.88 14.93
C ALA A 226 10.82 -11.67 14.44
N ILE A 227 11.86 -10.97 13.98
CA ILE A 227 13.10 -11.60 13.53
C ILE A 227 13.85 -12.30 14.68
N GLU A 228 13.87 -11.70 15.88
CA GLU A 228 14.46 -12.33 17.06
C GLU A 228 13.77 -13.67 17.40
N GLN A 229 12.45 -13.76 17.28
CA GLN A 229 11.70 -15.00 17.45
C GLN A 229 11.97 -16.04 16.35
N LEU A 230 12.31 -15.60 15.16
CA LEU A 230 12.55 -16.46 13.99
C LEU A 230 14.03 -16.81 13.78
N GLY A 231 14.95 -16.13 14.46
CA GLY A 231 16.39 -16.25 14.30
C GLY A 231 16.91 -15.42 13.12
N LYS A 232 16.83 -15.91 11.88
CA LYS A 232 17.24 -15.14 10.69
C LYS A 232 16.05 -14.88 9.78
N PRO A 233 15.96 -13.70 9.13
CA PRO A 233 14.90 -13.46 8.18
C PRO A 233 15.03 -14.44 7.00
N HIS A 234 14.06 -15.36 6.88
CA HIS A 234 13.93 -16.22 5.73
C HIS A 234 13.24 -15.40 4.63
N GLN A 235 13.98 -15.07 3.58
CA GLN A 235 13.43 -14.46 2.40
C GLN A 235 12.97 -15.53 1.42
N ILE A 236 11.72 -15.45 1.01
CA ILE A 236 11.18 -16.24 -0.09
C ILE A 236 11.38 -15.46 -1.38
N GLY A 237 11.80 -16.14 -2.45
CA GLY A 237 12.09 -15.52 -3.73
C GLY A 237 13.55 -15.02 -3.83
N ALA A 238 13.87 -14.31 -4.90
CA ALA A 238 15.20 -13.85 -5.17
C ALA A 238 15.42 -12.42 -4.66
N PRO A 239 16.32 -12.19 -3.71
CA PRO A 239 16.78 -10.85 -3.39
C PRO A 239 17.64 -10.33 -4.56
N PHE A 240 17.26 -9.21 -5.15
CA PHE A 240 17.94 -8.66 -6.33
C PHE A 240 19.13 -7.76 -5.97
N TYR A 241 19.28 -7.42 -4.69
CA TYR A 241 20.36 -6.61 -4.14
C TYR A 241 20.54 -6.91 -2.65
N SER A 242 21.60 -6.41 -2.06
CA SER A 242 21.93 -6.66 -0.67
C SER A 242 20.79 -6.25 0.25
N VAL A 243 20.41 -7.15 1.14
CA VAL A 243 19.50 -6.86 2.25
C VAL A 243 20.33 -6.28 3.37
N GLY A 244 19.95 -5.11 3.86
CA GLY A 244 20.63 -4.46 4.95
C GLY A 244 20.43 -5.17 6.29
N SER A 245 21.26 -4.79 7.24
CA SER A 245 21.15 -5.21 8.64
C SER A 245 19.85 -4.69 9.27
N LEU A 246 19.40 -5.34 10.32
CA LEU A 246 18.35 -4.81 11.23
C LEU A 246 18.82 -3.56 11.97
N THR A 247 20.12 -3.37 12.08
CA THR A 247 20.73 -2.12 12.55
C THR A 247 20.89 -1.14 11.40
N PRO A 248 20.78 0.17 11.64
CA PRO A 248 20.92 1.18 10.61
C PRO A 248 22.36 1.23 10.09
N ASP A 249 22.57 0.70 8.89
CA ASP A 249 23.76 1.02 8.13
C ASP A 249 23.53 2.32 7.36
N ASN A 250 24.57 3.11 7.17
CA ASN A 250 24.48 4.29 6.32
C ASN A 250 24.41 3.84 4.85
N PRO A 251 23.23 3.86 4.21
CA PRO A 251 23.05 3.33 2.86
C PRO A 251 23.60 4.32 1.83
N ARG A 252 24.91 4.47 1.77
CA ARG A 252 25.56 5.18 0.64
C ARG A 252 25.38 4.43 -0.67
N ASP A 253 25.21 3.11 -0.59
CA ASP A 253 24.84 2.30 -1.74
C ASP A 253 23.31 2.31 -1.92
N LYS A 254 22.84 3.07 -2.90
CA LYS A 254 21.43 3.16 -3.28
C LYS A 254 20.82 1.84 -3.78
N ARG A 255 21.60 0.79 -3.89
CA ARG A 255 21.18 -0.56 -4.30
C ARG A 255 21.05 -1.53 -3.13
N SER A 256 21.17 -1.06 -1.90
CA SER A 256 20.89 -1.88 -0.73
C SER A 256 19.58 -1.46 -0.07
N MET A 257 18.87 -2.44 0.49
CA MET A 257 17.68 -2.25 1.32
C MET A 257 18.07 -2.39 2.78
N SER A 258 18.45 -1.27 3.40
CA SER A 258 18.82 -1.25 4.80
C SER A 258 18.15 -0.04 5.49
N PRO A 259 17.50 -0.25 6.63
CA PRO A 259 17.18 -1.55 7.22
C PRO A 259 16.03 -2.25 6.51
N ILE A 260 15.90 -3.56 6.73
CA ILE A 260 14.70 -4.31 6.34
C ILE A 260 13.61 -4.15 7.39
N GLY A 261 12.34 -4.35 7.00
CA GLY A 261 11.22 -4.22 7.93
C GLY A 261 9.86 -4.29 7.25
N TRP A 262 8.87 -3.86 7.97
CA TRP A 262 7.49 -3.79 7.53
C TRP A 262 6.85 -2.42 7.80
N LEU A 263 5.76 -2.10 7.10
CA LEU A 263 4.95 -0.90 7.29
C LEU A 263 3.65 -0.97 6.47
N GLU A 264 2.77 0.03 6.66
CA GLU A 264 1.56 0.25 5.84
C GLU A 264 0.58 -0.92 5.93
N THR A 265 0.14 -1.18 7.16
CA THR A 265 -0.59 -2.36 7.59
C THR A 265 -2.07 -2.34 7.22
N ASN A 266 -2.53 -3.38 6.53
CA ASN A 266 -3.96 -3.73 6.39
C ASN A 266 -4.34 -4.79 7.42
N ILE A 267 -5.57 -4.72 7.93
CA ILE A 267 -6.14 -5.73 8.83
C ILE A 267 -7.15 -6.60 8.06
N VAL A 268 -7.04 -7.91 8.24
CA VAL A 268 -7.85 -8.92 7.56
C VAL A 268 -8.41 -9.90 8.58
N GLN A 269 -9.64 -10.33 8.40
CA GLN A 269 -10.26 -11.41 9.18
C GLN A 269 -10.73 -12.51 8.24
N PHE A 270 -10.40 -13.77 8.55
CA PHE A 270 -10.88 -14.93 7.80
C PHE A 270 -12.15 -15.44 8.45
N THR A 271 -13.26 -15.35 7.72
CA THR A 271 -14.60 -15.74 8.18
C THR A 271 -15.08 -17.04 7.54
N ASP A 272 -14.33 -17.61 6.59
CA ASP A 272 -14.61 -18.90 5.97
C ASP A 272 -14.14 -20.03 6.90
N PRO A 273 -15.03 -20.92 7.36
CA PRO A 273 -14.68 -22.03 8.24
C PRO A 273 -13.65 -23.02 7.64
N ASP A 274 -13.54 -23.06 6.32
CA ASP A 274 -12.58 -23.93 5.63
C ASP A 274 -11.17 -23.33 5.52
N HIS A 275 -10.99 -22.05 5.91
CA HIS A 275 -9.69 -21.41 5.88
C HIS A 275 -8.80 -21.86 7.04
N VAL A 276 -7.51 -22.16 6.76
CA VAL A 276 -6.55 -22.66 7.76
C VAL A 276 -6.30 -21.73 8.94
N TRP A 277 -6.61 -20.43 8.81
CA TRP A 277 -6.50 -19.42 9.85
C TRP A 277 -7.86 -18.94 10.37
N TYR A 278 -8.92 -19.71 10.08
CA TYR A 278 -10.26 -19.40 10.62
C TYR A 278 -10.28 -19.54 12.14
N ASP A 279 -10.94 -18.60 12.78
CA ASP A 279 -11.23 -18.62 14.21
C ASP A 279 -12.74 -18.47 14.42
N ALA A 280 -13.36 -19.55 14.94
CA ALA A 280 -14.81 -19.57 15.19
C ALA A 280 -15.26 -18.55 16.25
N THR A 281 -14.35 -18.08 17.11
CA THR A 281 -14.65 -17.04 18.11
C THR A 281 -14.69 -15.64 17.48
N GLY A 282 -14.09 -15.47 16.28
CA GLY A 282 -14.01 -14.20 15.57
C GLY A 282 -13.09 -13.17 16.24
N HIS A 283 -12.16 -13.61 17.10
CA HIS A 283 -11.25 -12.74 17.85
C HIS A 283 -9.85 -12.67 17.20
N THR A 284 -9.58 -13.47 16.17
CA THR A 284 -8.30 -13.47 15.45
C THR A 284 -8.38 -12.61 14.20
N PHE A 285 -7.39 -11.75 14.05
CA PHE A 285 -7.15 -10.93 12.85
C PHE A 285 -5.74 -11.20 12.33
N HIS A 286 -5.55 -10.91 11.05
CA HIS A 286 -4.25 -10.99 10.42
C HIS A 286 -3.86 -9.62 9.86
N LEU A 287 -2.58 -9.28 9.99
CA LEU A 287 -2.00 -8.02 9.55
C LEU A 287 -1.20 -8.27 8.28
N TRP A 288 -1.58 -7.64 7.17
CA TRP A 288 -0.85 -7.66 5.90
C TRP A 288 -0.10 -6.35 5.74
N MET A 289 1.22 -6.42 5.70
CA MET A 289 2.11 -5.27 5.72
C MET A 289 3.00 -5.23 4.49
N ARG A 290 3.26 -4.04 3.97
CA ARG A 290 4.31 -3.87 2.98
C ARG A 290 5.62 -4.45 3.51
N ALA A 291 6.23 -5.34 2.72
CA ALA A 291 7.54 -5.91 3.03
C ALA A 291 8.66 -5.02 2.45
N HIS A 292 9.30 -4.23 3.31
CA HIS A 292 10.46 -3.43 2.94
C HIS A 292 11.73 -4.30 2.97
N THR A 293 11.94 -5.01 1.87
CA THR A 293 13.04 -5.97 1.69
C THR A 293 13.68 -5.80 0.32
N GLY A 294 14.66 -6.63 -0.01
CA GLY A 294 15.27 -6.67 -1.34
C GLY A 294 14.45 -7.41 -2.40
N THR A 295 13.25 -7.86 -2.08
CA THR A 295 12.39 -8.66 -2.98
C THR A 295 11.20 -7.84 -3.51
N THR A 296 10.44 -8.43 -4.45
CA THR A 296 9.18 -7.91 -4.95
C THR A 296 8.07 -8.95 -4.72
N ASN A 297 6.78 -8.49 -4.75
CA ASN A 297 5.61 -9.35 -4.71
C ASN A 297 5.49 -10.23 -3.45
N LEU A 298 5.98 -9.75 -2.31
CA LEU A 298 5.77 -10.34 -0.99
C LEU A 298 5.17 -9.31 -0.04
N ALA A 299 4.25 -9.73 0.82
CA ALA A 299 3.83 -9.02 2.03
C ALA A 299 4.43 -9.69 3.27
N ALA A 300 4.70 -8.90 4.31
CA ALA A 300 4.93 -9.44 5.63
C ALA A 300 3.60 -9.62 6.35
N ILE A 301 3.49 -10.64 7.20
CA ILE A 301 2.28 -10.89 7.99
C ILE A 301 2.57 -11.05 9.47
N ALA A 302 1.57 -10.73 10.28
CA ALA A 302 1.51 -11.02 11.71
C ALA A 302 0.07 -11.39 12.09
N LYS A 303 -0.10 -12.01 13.27
CA LYS A 303 -1.40 -12.35 13.83
C LYS A 303 -1.71 -11.44 15.02
N ALA A 304 -2.93 -10.90 15.05
CA ALA A 304 -3.47 -10.15 16.18
C ALA A 304 -4.61 -10.95 16.83
N ILE A 305 -4.60 -11.09 18.14
CA ILE A 305 -5.60 -11.83 18.90
C ILE A 305 -6.19 -10.89 19.96
N GLU A 306 -7.50 -10.73 19.94
CA GLU A 306 -8.26 -10.02 20.96
C GLU A 306 -8.68 -11.02 22.05
N ALA A 307 -8.34 -10.75 23.30
CA ALA A 307 -8.76 -11.55 24.44
C ALA A 307 -10.17 -11.15 24.90
N ASP A 308 -10.79 -11.97 25.78
CA ASP A 308 -12.13 -11.73 26.33
C ASP A 308 -12.25 -10.39 27.09
N ASP A 309 -11.16 -9.90 27.66
CA ASP A 309 -11.08 -8.60 28.32
C ASP A 309 -10.93 -7.41 27.35
N GLY A 310 -10.91 -7.69 26.04
CA GLY A 310 -10.75 -6.72 24.97
C GLY A 310 -9.29 -6.29 24.72
N SER A 311 -8.31 -6.81 25.48
CA SER A 311 -6.89 -6.57 25.19
C SER A 311 -6.47 -7.26 23.89
N ILE A 312 -5.55 -6.64 23.14
CA ILE A 312 -5.09 -7.17 21.85
C ILE A 312 -3.59 -7.41 21.89
N SER A 313 -3.18 -8.61 21.52
CA SER A 313 -1.77 -8.99 21.36
C SER A 313 -1.43 -9.22 19.89
N VAL A 314 -0.19 -8.90 19.51
CA VAL A 314 0.35 -9.16 18.15
C VAL A 314 1.52 -10.11 18.26
N THR A 315 1.57 -11.10 17.37
CA THR A 315 2.61 -12.14 17.34
C THR A 315 2.87 -12.60 15.91
N VAL A 316 3.92 -13.40 15.72
CA VAL A 316 4.20 -14.09 14.46
C VAL A 316 3.09 -15.10 14.17
N GLU A 317 2.65 -15.19 12.91
CA GLU A 317 1.74 -16.24 12.46
C GLU A 317 2.48 -17.59 12.34
N ARG A 318 1.73 -18.66 12.50
CA ARG A 318 2.24 -20.03 12.31
C ARG A 318 1.38 -20.81 11.33
N ALA A 319 2.05 -21.55 10.46
CA ALA A 319 1.41 -22.55 9.62
C ALA A 319 0.79 -23.67 10.47
N PRO A 320 -0.13 -24.48 9.92
CA PRO A 320 -0.66 -25.67 10.61
C PRO A 320 0.41 -26.67 11.07
N SER A 321 1.58 -26.68 10.42
CA SER A 321 2.76 -27.45 10.83
C SER A 321 3.44 -26.94 12.11
N GLY A 322 3.07 -25.75 12.58
CA GLY A 322 3.73 -25.06 13.69
C GLY A 322 4.88 -24.13 13.24
N GLU A 323 5.31 -24.21 11.99
CA GLU A 323 6.36 -23.36 11.45
C GLU A 323 5.91 -21.88 11.37
N PRO A 324 6.78 -20.94 11.73
CA PRO A 324 6.45 -19.53 11.66
C PRO A 324 6.35 -19.02 10.20
N VAL A 325 5.38 -18.18 9.94
CA VAL A 325 5.15 -17.53 8.64
C VAL A 325 5.36 -16.03 8.78
N LEU A 326 6.36 -15.49 8.10
CA LEU A 326 6.64 -14.05 8.09
C LEU A 326 6.25 -13.41 6.77
N TYR A 327 6.42 -14.10 5.66
CA TYR A 327 6.14 -13.58 4.32
C TYR A 327 5.18 -14.48 3.57
N VAL A 328 4.29 -13.85 2.80
CA VAL A 328 3.35 -14.51 1.89
C VAL A 328 3.40 -13.86 0.51
N PRO A 329 3.05 -14.59 -0.57
CA PRO A 329 2.88 -14.00 -1.89
C PRO A 329 1.87 -12.85 -1.85
N CYS A 330 2.23 -11.71 -2.40
CA CYS A 330 1.36 -10.54 -2.50
C CYS A 330 1.79 -9.68 -3.69
N PRO A 331 1.06 -9.68 -4.80
CA PRO A 331 1.39 -8.83 -5.93
C PRO A 331 1.48 -7.36 -5.53
N GLY A 332 2.65 -6.74 -5.73
CA GLY A 332 2.89 -5.36 -5.32
C GLY A 332 3.16 -5.15 -3.83
N GLY A 333 3.36 -6.21 -3.04
CA GLY A 333 3.60 -6.14 -1.59
C GLY A 333 4.86 -5.39 -1.17
N GLN A 334 5.76 -5.06 -2.12
CA GLN A 334 6.94 -4.22 -1.91
C GLN A 334 6.60 -2.70 -1.82
N MET A 335 5.35 -2.32 -2.13
CA MET A 335 4.83 -0.96 -2.03
C MET A 335 3.56 -0.96 -1.19
N LYS A 336 3.08 0.23 -0.78
CA LYS A 336 1.77 0.34 -0.13
C LYS A 336 0.69 -0.26 -1.02
N PHE A 337 -0.10 -1.12 -0.45
CA PHE A 337 -1.28 -1.72 -1.06
C PHE A 337 -2.51 -1.54 -0.18
N HIS A 338 -3.68 -1.84 -0.71
CA HIS A 338 -4.95 -1.78 0.03
C HIS A 338 -5.73 -3.08 -0.19
N ILE A 339 -6.20 -3.69 0.90
CA ILE A 339 -7.04 -4.90 0.88
C ILE A 339 -8.43 -4.56 1.40
N LEU A 340 -9.47 -4.97 0.68
CA LEU A 340 -10.85 -4.98 1.16
C LEU A 340 -11.45 -6.36 0.97
N GLN A 341 -12.33 -6.79 1.88
CA GLN A 341 -13.21 -7.91 1.65
C GLN A 341 -14.57 -7.41 1.13
N ASP A 342 -15.02 -7.96 0.01
CA ASP A 342 -16.36 -7.72 -0.49
C ASP A 342 -17.38 -8.51 0.33
N ALA A 343 -18.33 -7.82 0.93
CA ALA A 343 -19.35 -8.43 1.78
C ALA A 343 -20.30 -9.37 1.02
N GLU A 344 -20.47 -9.16 -0.29
CA GLU A 344 -21.35 -9.97 -1.14
C GLU A 344 -20.69 -11.29 -1.57
N THR A 345 -19.51 -11.20 -2.19
CA THR A 345 -18.81 -12.38 -2.73
C THR A 345 -17.88 -13.05 -1.73
N LYS A 346 -17.60 -12.41 -0.59
CA LYS A 346 -16.59 -12.79 0.41
C LYS A 346 -15.15 -12.80 -0.11
N LEU A 347 -14.93 -12.41 -1.35
CA LEU A 347 -13.59 -12.31 -1.92
C LEU A 347 -12.83 -11.10 -1.35
N PHE A 348 -11.53 -11.28 -1.20
CA PHE A 348 -10.61 -10.19 -0.90
C PHE A 348 -10.14 -9.54 -2.21
N TRP A 349 -10.14 -8.21 -2.23
CA TRP A 349 -9.65 -7.40 -3.34
C TRP A 349 -8.38 -6.68 -2.92
N LEU A 350 -7.35 -6.80 -3.73
CA LEU A 350 -6.03 -6.18 -3.53
C LEU A 350 -5.78 -5.14 -4.61
N LEU A 351 -5.59 -3.90 -4.19
CA LEU A 351 -5.16 -2.80 -5.05
C LEU A 351 -3.69 -2.48 -4.75
N SER A 352 -2.82 -2.59 -5.74
CA SER A 352 -1.37 -2.52 -5.52
C SER A 352 -0.60 -1.94 -6.71
N SER A 353 0.68 -1.65 -6.51
CA SER A 353 1.59 -1.21 -7.58
C SER A 353 2.39 -2.41 -8.09
N GLN A 354 2.24 -2.73 -9.38
CA GLN A 354 2.92 -3.87 -9.99
C GLN A 354 4.36 -3.54 -10.38
N ALA A 355 5.30 -4.35 -9.91
CA ALA A 355 6.66 -4.37 -10.43
C ALA A 355 6.76 -5.33 -11.63
N THR A 356 7.43 -4.91 -12.70
CA THR A 356 7.62 -5.71 -13.92
C THR A 356 9.08 -5.88 -14.33
N ASP A 357 10.00 -5.12 -13.74
CA ASP A 357 11.45 -5.14 -14.07
C ASP A 357 12.30 -5.72 -12.96
N SER A 358 11.75 -6.62 -12.16
CA SER A 358 12.46 -7.27 -11.05
C SER A 358 13.76 -7.98 -11.48
N MET A 359 13.86 -8.42 -12.72
CA MET A 359 15.05 -9.07 -13.27
C MET A 359 15.93 -8.13 -14.11
N THR A 360 15.60 -6.85 -14.18
CA THR A 360 16.45 -5.86 -14.84
C THR A 360 17.65 -5.55 -13.97
N ARG A 361 18.83 -5.51 -14.57
CA ARG A 361 20.05 -5.13 -13.87
C ARG A 361 19.89 -3.75 -13.21
N PRO A 362 20.24 -3.58 -11.92
CA PRO A 362 20.04 -2.33 -11.19
C PRO A 362 20.68 -1.11 -11.88
N ASP A 363 21.85 -1.28 -12.53
CA ASP A 363 22.54 -0.22 -13.27
C ASP A 363 21.81 0.21 -14.56
N ARG A 364 20.78 -0.52 -14.98
CA ARG A 364 19.92 -0.21 -16.14
C ARG A 364 18.58 0.40 -15.78
N LEU A 365 18.25 0.44 -14.50
CA LEU A 365 17.01 1.03 -14.02
C LEU A 365 17.09 2.58 -13.98
N PRO A 366 15.97 3.29 -14.13
CA PRO A 366 15.93 4.75 -13.98
C PRO A 366 16.46 5.21 -12.61
N LEU A 367 17.27 6.28 -12.61
CA LEU A 367 17.86 6.82 -11.37
C LEU A 367 16.82 7.26 -10.33
N ASN A 368 15.65 7.75 -10.78
CA ASN A 368 14.56 8.15 -9.87
C ASN A 368 13.91 6.97 -9.14
N ARG A 369 14.23 5.74 -9.49
CA ARG A 369 13.88 4.53 -8.74
C ARG A 369 14.99 4.06 -7.81
N TYR A 370 16.02 4.86 -7.61
CA TYR A 370 17.21 4.49 -6.83
C TYR A 370 17.88 3.20 -7.32
N ASN A 371 17.72 2.86 -8.60
CA ASN A 371 18.15 1.59 -9.21
C ASN A 371 17.57 0.35 -8.48
N LEU A 372 16.36 0.46 -7.91
CA LEU A 372 15.68 -0.61 -7.17
C LEU A 372 14.45 -1.10 -7.92
N PRO A 373 14.38 -2.39 -8.31
CA PRO A 373 13.22 -2.94 -9.04
C PRO A 373 11.92 -2.81 -8.24
N ASN A 374 11.98 -2.86 -6.91
CA ASN A 374 10.81 -2.75 -6.05
C ASN A 374 10.23 -1.32 -5.96
N ASN A 375 10.85 -0.32 -6.56
CA ASN A 375 10.39 1.06 -6.53
C ASN A 375 9.70 1.51 -7.84
N GLU A 376 9.07 0.60 -8.56
CA GLU A 376 8.24 0.89 -9.73
C GLU A 376 6.84 1.35 -9.30
N ARG A 377 6.38 2.54 -9.78
CA ARG A 377 5.24 3.26 -9.21
C ARG A 377 4.17 3.70 -10.22
N HIS A 378 4.25 3.28 -11.48
CA HIS A 378 3.38 3.82 -12.54
C HIS A 378 2.25 2.88 -12.99
N ARG A 379 2.21 1.65 -12.46
CA ARG A 379 1.14 0.67 -12.75
C ARG A 379 0.33 0.37 -11.50
N LEU A 380 -0.93 0.73 -11.54
CA LEU A 380 -1.90 0.39 -10.51
C LEU A 380 -2.74 -0.79 -10.98
N VAL A 381 -2.74 -1.88 -10.22
CA VAL A 381 -3.37 -3.15 -10.59
C VAL A 381 -4.34 -3.62 -9.52
N LEU A 382 -5.33 -4.40 -9.95
CA LEU A 382 -6.34 -5.03 -9.12
C LEU A 382 -6.22 -6.55 -9.20
N HIS A 383 -6.29 -7.21 -8.04
CA HIS A 383 -6.35 -8.66 -7.91
C HIS A 383 -7.50 -9.05 -6.99
N PHE A 384 -7.95 -10.30 -7.09
CA PHE A 384 -8.89 -10.88 -6.14
C PHE A 384 -8.36 -12.22 -5.60
N SER A 385 -8.83 -12.62 -4.41
CA SER A 385 -8.41 -13.85 -3.74
C SER A 385 -9.49 -14.34 -2.78
N LYS A 386 -9.54 -15.66 -2.55
CA LYS A 386 -10.35 -16.26 -1.46
C LYS A 386 -9.62 -16.25 -0.11
N ASN A 387 -8.27 -16.18 -0.12
CA ASN A 387 -7.44 -16.50 1.05
C ASN A 387 -6.26 -15.54 1.27
N CYS A 388 -6.19 -14.43 0.54
CA CYS A 388 -5.09 -13.44 0.58
C CYS A 388 -3.69 -14.00 0.25
N VAL A 389 -3.58 -15.19 -0.32
CA VAL A 389 -2.32 -15.83 -0.75
C VAL A 389 -2.35 -16.16 -2.24
N ASP A 390 -3.43 -16.79 -2.69
CA ASP A 390 -3.65 -17.12 -4.11
C ASP A 390 -4.35 -15.96 -4.79
N TRP A 391 -3.56 -15.06 -5.37
CA TRP A 391 -4.06 -13.84 -6.02
C TRP A 391 -4.29 -14.04 -7.52
N CYS A 392 -5.51 -13.83 -7.96
CA CYS A 392 -5.91 -13.81 -9.36
C CYS A 392 -5.88 -12.38 -9.91
N PHE A 393 -5.25 -12.18 -11.07
CA PHE A 393 -5.14 -10.86 -11.69
C PHE A 393 -6.48 -10.44 -12.31
N ALA A 394 -7.11 -9.41 -11.77
CA ALA A 394 -8.37 -8.85 -12.29
C ALA A 394 -8.15 -7.85 -13.43
N GLY A 395 -7.08 -7.03 -13.36
CA GLY A 395 -6.76 -6.08 -14.42
C GLY A 395 -5.90 -4.92 -13.98
N ARG A 396 -5.53 -4.07 -14.95
CA ARG A 396 -4.84 -2.80 -14.68
C ARG A 396 -5.88 -1.70 -14.46
N VAL A 397 -5.87 -1.08 -13.29
CA VAL A 397 -6.74 0.07 -13.00
C VAL A 397 -6.26 1.28 -13.77
N ALA A 398 -4.98 1.60 -13.64
CA ALA A 398 -4.35 2.72 -14.33
C ALA A 398 -2.87 2.40 -14.65
N ASP A 399 -2.38 2.93 -15.76
CA ASP A 399 -0.98 2.80 -16.17
C ASP A 399 -0.61 4.02 -17.02
N THR A 400 0.39 4.76 -16.60
CA THR A 400 0.84 5.95 -17.34
C THR A 400 1.79 5.62 -18.49
N GLY A 401 2.39 4.43 -18.48
CA GLY A 401 3.46 4.06 -19.40
C GLY A 401 4.77 4.82 -19.20
N ASP A 402 4.80 5.80 -18.29
CA ASP A 402 5.96 6.62 -17.96
C ASP A 402 6.40 6.37 -16.51
N PRO A 403 7.59 5.81 -16.28
CA PRO A 403 8.11 5.54 -14.92
C PRO A 403 8.21 6.78 -14.02
N LYS A 404 8.22 8.00 -14.60
CA LYS A 404 8.25 9.26 -13.84
C LYS A 404 6.87 9.66 -13.33
N GLN A 405 5.80 9.22 -13.98
CA GLN A 405 4.43 9.59 -13.66
C GLN A 405 3.78 8.52 -12.77
N GLY A 406 3.68 8.78 -11.49
CA GLY A 406 3.14 7.83 -10.51
C GLY A 406 1.65 7.52 -10.69
N ARG A 407 1.26 6.28 -10.33
CA ARG A 407 -0.09 5.80 -10.01
C ARG A 407 0.08 4.75 -8.92
N HIS A 408 0.05 5.17 -7.67
CA HIS A 408 0.40 4.32 -6.54
C HIS A 408 -0.15 4.84 -5.21
N TYR A 409 0.17 4.17 -4.11
CA TYR A 409 -0.28 4.51 -2.74
C TYR A 409 -1.79 4.67 -2.67
N ALA A 410 -2.51 3.89 -3.48
CA ALA A 410 -3.94 4.04 -3.65
C ALA A 410 -4.73 3.48 -2.46
N SER A 411 -5.91 4.05 -2.26
CA SER A 411 -6.94 3.55 -1.35
C SER A 411 -8.23 3.33 -2.14
N MET A 412 -9.09 2.40 -1.69
CA MET A 412 -10.31 2.05 -2.40
C MET A 412 -11.50 1.87 -1.45
N VAL A 413 -12.71 2.02 -1.99
CA VAL A 413 -13.98 1.76 -1.31
C VAL A 413 -14.99 1.18 -2.30
N ILE A 414 -15.84 0.26 -1.83
CA ILE A 414 -16.93 -0.32 -2.62
C ILE A 414 -18.15 0.59 -2.54
N ASP A 415 -18.78 0.89 -3.70
CA ASP A 415 -20.03 1.64 -3.81
C ASP A 415 -21.00 0.92 -4.77
N GLY A 416 -21.84 0.03 -4.23
CA GLY A 416 -22.67 -0.86 -5.02
C GLY A 416 -21.83 -1.81 -5.86
N ASP A 417 -22.02 -1.80 -7.17
CA ASP A 417 -21.26 -2.64 -8.11
C ASP A 417 -19.93 -2.03 -8.55
N ASP A 418 -19.63 -0.81 -8.13
CA ASP A 418 -18.43 -0.08 -8.52
C ASP A 418 -17.37 -0.12 -7.41
N LEU A 419 -16.10 -0.09 -7.81
CA LEU A 419 -14.98 0.10 -6.90
C LEU A 419 -14.36 1.48 -7.18
N HIS A 420 -14.43 2.36 -6.19
CA HIS A 420 -13.84 3.70 -6.24
C HIS A 420 -12.43 3.70 -5.69
N VAL A 421 -11.52 4.35 -6.39
CA VAL A 421 -10.09 4.34 -6.11
C VAL A 421 -9.54 5.75 -6.09
N LEU A 422 -8.84 6.13 -5.02
CA LEU A 422 -8.00 7.32 -4.98
C LEU A 422 -6.53 6.91 -5.10
N SER A 423 -5.77 7.60 -5.95
CA SER A 423 -4.36 7.33 -6.19
C SER A 423 -3.49 8.57 -6.03
N ARG A 424 -2.38 8.42 -5.32
CA ARG A 424 -1.25 9.34 -5.40
C ARG A 424 -0.69 9.25 -6.81
N SER A 425 -0.63 10.39 -7.50
CA SER A 425 -0.45 10.43 -8.93
C SER A 425 0.47 11.55 -9.39
N GLY A 426 1.00 11.40 -10.59
CA GLY A 426 1.76 12.45 -11.24
C GLY A 426 1.48 12.49 -12.74
N ASP A 427 1.66 13.67 -13.32
CA ASP A 427 1.73 13.90 -14.76
C ASP A 427 3.15 14.33 -15.18
N ALA A 428 3.31 14.85 -16.40
CA ALA A 428 4.61 15.28 -16.91
C ALA A 428 5.29 16.39 -16.08
N ARG A 429 4.53 17.15 -15.27
CA ARG A 429 5.00 18.24 -14.41
C ARG A 429 5.49 17.73 -13.06
N ALA A 430 5.18 16.46 -12.68
CA ALA A 430 5.62 15.90 -11.43
C ALA A 430 7.14 15.91 -11.31
N LYS A 431 7.66 16.12 -10.11
CA LYS A 431 9.10 16.06 -9.85
C LYS A 431 9.66 14.68 -10.16
N ASN A 432 8.97 13.64 -9.72
CA ASN A 432 9.25 12.23 -9.99
C ASN A 432 8.03 11.37 -9.61
N ALA A 433 8.11 10.05 -9.77
CA ALA A 433 7.01 9.16 -9.45
C ALA A 433 6.64 9.14 -7.95
N HIS A 434 7.60 9.39 -7.05
CA HIS A 434 7.33 9.49 -5.62
C HIS A 434 6.72 10.85 -5.25
N ASP A 435 7.26 11.93 -5.77
CA ASP A 435 6.84 13.30 -5.50
C ASP A 435 5.87 13.75 -6.60
N GLY A 436 4.70 13.12 -6.62
CA GLY A 436 3.62 13.39 -7.57
C GLY A 436 2.90 14.70 -7.28
N ASN A 437 2.20 15.22 -8.27
CA ASN A 437 1.52 16.53 -8.20
C ASN A 437 0.00 16.41 -8.20
N LEU A 438 -0.56 15.20 -8.25
CA LEU A 438 -1.99 14.96 -8.36
C LEU A 438 -2.49 13.95 -7.32
N ILE A 439 -3.74 14.13 -6.90
CA ILE A 439 -4.59 13.04 -6.40
C ILE A 439 -5.65 12.79 -7.47
N THR A 440 -5.72 11.56 -7.96
CA THR A 440 -6.67 11.16 -9.01
C THR A 440 -7.68 10.15 -8.48
N PHE A 441 -8.92 10.31 -8.90
CA PHE A 441 -10.03 9.41 -8.61
C PHE A 441 -10.35 8.57 -9.85
N HIS A 442 -10.55 7.28 -9.63
CA HIS A 442 -10.85 6.31 -10.68
C HIS A 442 -12.05 5.45 -10.26
N THR A 443 -12.87 5.03 -11.21
CA THR A 443 -13.98 4.10 -10.95
C THR A 443 -13.79 2.85 -11.80
N VAL A 444 -13.62 1.71 -11.14
CA VAL A 444 -13.71 0.39 -11.77
C VAL A 444 -15.18 -0.02 -11.75
N LYS A 445 -15.81 -0.03 -12.91
CA LYS A 445 -17.21 -0.38 -13.07
C LYS A 445 -17.41 -1.89 -12.97
N ASP A 446 -18.53 -2.30 -12.35
CA ASP A 446 -18.97 -3.70 -12.29
C ASP A 446 -17.83 -4.66 -11.89
N PHE A 447 -17.06 -4.28 -10.88
CA PHE A 447 -15.78 -4.94 -10.55
C PHE A 447 -15.93 -6.44 -10.24
N ARG A 448 -17.10 -6.88 -9.75
CA ARG A 448 -17.37 -8.31 -9.51
C ARG A 448 -17.37 -9.16 -10.77
N ASN A 449 -17.65 -8.57 -11.96
CA ASN A 449 -17.57 -9.26 -13.24
C ASN A 449 -16.14 -9.57 -13.69
N LEU A 450 -15.12 -9.11 -12.95
CA LEU A 450 -13.71 -9.42 -13.22
C LEU A 450 -13.29 -10.78 -12.61
N VAL A 451 -14.17 -11.42 -11.84
CA VAL A 451 -13.92 -12.74 -11.25
C VAL A 451 -14.16 -13.84 -12.29
N TYR A 452 -13.25 -14.79 -12.40
CA TYR A 452 -13.30 -15.91 -13.34
C TYR A 452 -12.93 -17.24 -12.68
#